data_725a60344d6dca61bf31865686bcb236
#
_entry.id   725a60344d6dca61bf31865686bcb236
#
_cell.length_a   1.000
_cell.length_b   1.000
_cell.length_c   1.000
_cell.angle_alpha   90.00
_cell.angle_beta   90.00
_cell.angle_gamma   90.00
#
_symmetry.space_group_name_H-M   'P 1'
#
loop_
_entity.id
_entity.type
_entity.pdbx_description
1 polymer ?
#
loop_
_entity_poly.entity_id
_entity_poly.type
_entity_poly.pdbx_seq_one_letter_code
_entity_poly.pdbx_strand_id
1 'polypeptide(L)'
;MLGTATLNSATRVLLLGSGELGKEVAIECQRLGLEVIACDRYANAPAMQVAHRYHVFDMLDPQALQQVIEQEQPHYIVPEVEAIATDELLELETQGFTVIPTAKATQLTMNREGIRRLAAEQLSLPTSNYQFADSYEQFVLAVEQIGLPCVCKPIMSSSGKGQSVLKSPEDIEQAWHYAQQGGRSGAGRVIVEGFVDFDYEITLLTIRAIDGVHFCAPIGHRQEEGDYRESWQPQAMSENALKAAEYVAEEIVNALGGYGLFGVELFVKGDQVIFNEVSPRPHDTGMVTMISQDLSEFALHVRAFIGLPVGAITQYGPSASAAILGKGISNNIQFSGLDDALSVPTAQVRLFAKPEINGRRRLGVALTRGKTTTEATDRAIECAKAISIEY
;
A
#
# COMPACT_ATOMS: atom_id res chain seq x y z
N MET A 1 0.77 -28.17 2.86
CA MET A 1 0.46 -28.89 1.59
C MET A 1 -0.54 -28.04 0.81
N LEU A 2 -0.32 -27.79 -0.47
CA LEU A 2 -1.23 -27.00 -1.31
C LEU A 2 -2.11 -27.95 -2.12
N GLY A 3 -3.42 -27.66 -2.16
CA GLY A 3 -4.39 -28.39 -2.99
C GLY A 3 -4.59 -27.70 -4.34
N THR A 4 -5.28 -28.36 -5.25
CA THR A 4 -5.58 -27.84 -6.58
C THR A 4 -6.86 -27.02 -6.55
N ALA A 5 -6.83 -25.81 -7.13
CA ALA A 5 -8.00 -24.93 -7.24
C ALA A 5 -9.20 -25.67 -7.87
N THR A 6 -10.41 -25.30 -7.44
CA THR A 6 -11.70 -25.88 -7.87
C THR A 6 -11.99 -27.31 -7.43
N LEU A 7 -11.05 -27.97 -6.73
CA LEU A 7 -11.27 -29.29 -6.12
C LEU A 7 -11.55 -29.17 -4.63
N ASN A 8 -12.03 -30.26 -4.02
CA ASN A 8 -12.28 -30.31 -2.57
C ASN A 8 -11.02 -30.06 -1.72
N SER A 9 -9.84 -30.34 -2.28
CA SER A 9 -8.54 -30.11 -1.65
C SER A 9 -8.01 -28.68 -1.83
N ALA A 10 -8.76 -27.79 -2.50
CA ALA A 10 -8.30 -26.43 -2.83
C ALA A 10 -7.85 -25.65 -1.58
N THR A 11 -6.69 -25.02 -1.69
CA THR A 11 -6.26 -23.99 -0.72
C THR A 11 -6.86 -22.66 -1.15
N ARG A 12 -7.79 -22.12 -0.35
CA ARG A 12 -8.58 -20.93 -0.68
C ARG A 12 -8.01 -19.67 -0.06
N VAL A 13 -7.90 -18.65 -0.88
CA VAL A 13 -7.48 -17.29 -0.48
C VAL A 13 -8.64 -16.34 -0.77
N LEU A 14 -9.10 -15.63 0.23
CA LEU A 14 -10.13 -14.60 0.11
C LEU A 14 -9.47 -13.23 0.23
N LEU A 15 -9.53 -12.45 -0.86
CA LEU A 15 -8.99 -11.09 -0.92
C LEU A 15 -10.07 -10.09 -0.49
N LEU A 16 -9.78 -9.26 0.50
CA LEU A 16 -10.61 -8.12 0.91
C LEU A 16 -10.05 -6.84 0.29
N GLY A 17 -10.55 -6.51 -0.88
CA GLY A 17 -10.06 -5.49 -1.79
C GLY A 17 -9.64 -6.09 -3.12
N SER A 18 -10.28 -5.66 -4.19
CA SER A 18 -10.12 -6.22 -5.53
C SER A 18 -9.58 -5.19 -6.53
N GLY A 19 -8.81 -4.22 -6.04
CA GLY A 19 -8.13 -3.22 -6.86
C GLY A 19 -6.97 -3.77 -7.70
N GLU A 20 -6.14 -2.87 -8.21
CA GLU A 20 -4.97 -3.24 -9.04
C GLU A 20 -3.95 -4.11 -8.30
N LEU A 21 -3.67 -3.81 -7.03
CA LEU A 21 -2.73 -4.60 -6.23
C LEU A 21 -3.33 -5.98 -5.93
N GLY A 22 -4.59 -6.04 -5.52
CA GLY A 22 -5.31 -7.30 -5.32
C GLY A 22 -5.37 -8.17 -6.57
N LYS A 23 -5.43 -7.58 -7.78
CA LYS A 23 -5.34 -8.32 -9.05
C LYS A 23 -4.00 -9.03 -9.20
N GLU A 24 -2.89 -8.35 -8.93
CA GLU A 24 -1.55 -8.96 -9.01
C GLU A 24 -1.37 -10.04 -7.92
N VAL A 25 -1.88 -9.82 -6.70
CA VAL A 25 -1.91 -10.86 -5.65
C VAL A 25 -2.71 -12.08 -6.12
N ALA A 26 -3.88 -11.89 -6.73
CA ALA A 26 -4.68 -12.98 -7.28
C ALA A 26 -3.94 -13.79 -8.35
N ILE A 27 -3.23 -13.10 -9.26
CA ILE A 27 -2.42 -13.75 -10.31
C ILE A 27 -1.29 -14.58 -9.68
N GLU A 28 -0.59 -14.03 -8.69
CA GLU A 28 0.50 -14.78 -8.02
C GLU A 28 -0.03 -15.95 -7.18
N CYS A 29 -1.19 -15.83 -6.56
CA CYS A 29 -1.88 -16.97 -5.92
C CYS A 29 -2.16 -18.10 -6.94
N GLN A 30 -2.68 -17.75 -8.11
CA GLN A 30 -2.98 -18.73 -9.16
C GLN A 30 -1.73 -19.41 -9.75
N ARG A 31 -0.57 -18.70 -9.80
CA ARG A 31 0.71 -19.29 -10.20
C ARG A 31 1.13 -20.47 -9.30
N LEU A 32 0.68 -20.45 -8.04
CA LEU A 32 0.92 -21.52 -7.05
C LEU A 32 -0.27 -22.48 -6.92
N GLY A 33 -1.28 -22.39 -7.80
CA GLY A 33 -2.45 -23.27 -7.81
C GLY A 33 -3.48 -22.99 -6.72
N LEU A 34 -3.42 -21.83 -6.07
CA LEU A 34 -4.38 -21.42 -5.04
C LEU A 34 -5.73 -21.02 -5.68
N GLU A 35 -6.80 -21.29 -4.98
CA GLU A 35 -8.14 -20.85 -5.35
C GLU A 35 -8.42 -19.47 -4.77
N VAL A 36 -8.72 -18.49 -5.63
CA VAL A 36 -8.88 -17.10 -5.24
C VAL A 36 -10.34 -16.69 -5.27
N ILE A 37 -10.80 -16.08 -4.17
CA ILE A 37 -12.08 -15.42 -4.02
C ILE A 37 -11.84 -13.92 -3.84
N ALA A 38 -12.37 -13.08 -4.72
CA ALA A 38 -12.16 -11.63 -4.71
C ALA A 38 -13.38 -10.90 -4.16
N CYS A 39 -13.19 -10.01 -3.17
CA CYS A 39 -14.26 -9.23 -2.55
C CYS A 39 -14.02 -7.74 -2.74
N ASP A 40 -15.07 -6.99 -3.07
CA ASP A 40 -15.03 -5.53 -3.10
C ASP A 40 -16.47 -4.97 -2.99
N ARG A 41 -16.57 -3.65 -2.74
CA ARG A 41 -17.87 -2.94 -2.66
C ARG A 41 -18.53 -2.69 -4.01
N TYR A 42 -17.82 -2.89 -5.13
CA TYR A 42 -18.32 -2.67 -6.48
C TYR A 42 -18.01 -3.86 -7.40
N ALA A 43 -18.86 -4.09 -8.37
CA ALA A 43 -18.72 -5.19 -9.31
C ALA A 43 -17.63 -4.92 -10.37
N ASN A 44 -17.14 -5.99 -10.98
CA ASN A 44 -16.13 -5.95 -12.04
C ASN A 44 -14.80 -5.28 -11.61
N ALA A 45 -14.49 -5.29 -10.33
CA ALA A 45 -13.20 -4.82 -9.83
C ALA A 45 -12.04 -5.64 -10.45
N PRO A 46 -10.85 -5.05 -10.62
CA PRO A 46 -9.71 -5.68 -11.32
C PRO A 46 -9.41 -7.12 -10.91
N ALA A 47 -9.36 -7.44 -9.63
CA ALA A 47 -9.08 -8.80 -9.16
C ALA A 47 -10.24 -9.78 -9.45
N MET A 48 -11.49 -9.32 -9.47
CA MET A 48 -12.65 -10.15 -9.80
C MET A 48 -12.59 -10.71 -11.23
N GLN A 49 -11.89 -10.00 -12.14
CA GLN A 49 -11.74 -10.40 -13.53
C GLN A 49 -10.80 -11.61 -13.72
N VAL A 50 -9.99 -11.93 -12.72
CA VAL A 50 -9.02 -13.02 -12.75
C VAL A 50 -9.24 -14.04 -11.63
N ALA A 51 -10.08 -13.77 -10.64
CA ALA A 51 -10.39 -14.68 -9.55
C ALA A 51 -11.28 -15.85 -10.00
N HIS A 52 -11.31 -16.94 -9.24
CA HIS A 52 -12.19 -18.08 -9.48
C HIS A 52 -13.65 -17.77 -9.15
N ARG A 53 -13.86 -16.98 -8.10
CA ARG A 53 -15.17 -16.48 -7.67
C ARG A 53 -15.02 -15.07 -7.10
N TYR A 54 -16.15 -14.37 -6.95
CA TYR A 54 -16.14 -13.05 -6.34
C TYR A 54 -17.44 -12.75 -5.58
N HIS A 55 -17.35 -11.84 -4.62
CA HIS A 55 -18.50 -11.27 -3.90
C HIS A 55 -18.45 -9.75 -3.94
N VAL A 56 -19.64 -9.13 -4.04
CA VAL A 56 -19.81 -7.67 -4.02
C VAL A 56 -20.64 -7.32 -2.79
N PHE A 57 -20.00 -6.68 -1.80
CA PHE A 57 -20.65 -6.25 -0.57
C PHE A 57 -19.87 -5.12 0.10
N ASP A 58 -20.50 -4.42 1.05
CA ASP A 58 -19.77 -3.45 1.86
C ASP A 58 -18.92 -4.18 2.90
N MET A 59 -17.59 -4.15 2.73
CA MET A 59 -16.64 -4.81 3.64
C MET A 59 -16.55 -4.11 5.02
N LEU A 60 -17.19 -2.94 5.21
CA LEU A 60 -17.38 -2.31 6.51
C LEU A 60 -18.59 -2.88 7.28
N ASP A 61 -19.46 -3.66 6.62
CA ASP A 61 -20.54 -4.39 7.27
C ASP A 61 -20.00 -5.70 7.85
N PRO A 62 -19.91 -5.84 9.19
CA PRO A 62 -19.36 -7.03 9.83
C PRO A 62 -20.19 -8.28 9.56
N GLN A 63 -21.51 -8.14 9.44
CA GLN A 63 -22.41 -9.29 9.19
C GLN A 63 -22.24 -9.83 7.76
N ALA A 64 -22.16 -8.92 6.77
CA ALA A 64 -21.90 -9.31 5.39
C ALA A 64 -20.51 -9.96 5.23
N LEU A 65 -19.50 -9.41 5.91
CA LEU A 65 -18.14 -9.97 5.93
C LEU A 65 -18.12 -11.39 6.51
N GLN A 66 -18.71 -11.57 7.70
CA GLN A 66 -18.83 -12.88 8.35
C GLN A 66 -19.54 -13.90 7.44
N GLN A 67 -20.69 -13.52 6.87
CA GLN A 67 -21.46 -14.40 5.99
C GLN A 67 -20.65 -14.90 4.78
N VAL A 68 -19.89 -14.04 4.14
CA VAL A 68 -19.06 -14.42 2.99
C VAL A 68 -17.93 -15.36 3.43
N ILE A 69 -17.28 -15.09 4.57
CA ILE A 69 -16.21 -15.93 5.10
C ILE A 69 -16.73 -17.31 5.51
N GLU A 70 -17.88 -17.37 6.17
CA GLU A 70 -18.55 -18.65 6.52
C GLU A 70 -18.96 -19.43 5.28
N GLN A 71 -19.43 -18.78 4.23
CA GLN A 71 -19.79 -19.43 2.97
C GLN A 71 -18.57 -20.00 2.25
N GLU A 72 -17.49 -19.25 2.14
CA GLU A 72 -16.31 -19.61 1.35
C GLU A 72 -15.31 -20.47 2.11
N GLN A 73 -15.30 -20.44 3.46
CA GLN A 73 -14.36 -21.18 4.31
C GLN A 73 -12.91 -21.04 3.83
N PRO A 74 -12.37 -19.80 3.71
CA PRO A 74 -11.03 -19.58 3.20
C PRO A 74 -9.98 -20.07 4.20
N HIS A 75 -8.82 -20.52 3.69
CA HIS A 75 -7.65 -20.83 4.49
C HIS A 75 -6.91 -19.54 4.88
N TYR A 76 -6.97 -18.54 4.03
CA TYR A 76 -6.32 -17.24 4.24
C TYR A 76 -7.27 -16.10 3.87
N ILE A 77 -7.41 -15.14 4.76
CA ILE A 77 -8.13 -13.86 4.55
C ILE A 77 -7.07 -12.79 4.38
N VAL A 78 -7.03 -12.14 3.22
CA VAL A 78 -5.96 -11.22 2.83
C VAL A 78 -6.54 -9.82 2.61
N PRO A 79 -6.42 -8.90 3.59
CA PRO A 79 -6.77 -7.49 3.42
C PRO A 79 -5.87 -6.78 2.42
N GLU A 80 -6.48 -6.11 1.43
CA GLU A 80 -5.79 -5.34 0.39
C GLU A 80 -6.21 -3.87 0.37
N VAL A 81 -7.18 -3.49 1.23
CA VAL A 81 -7.65 -2.11 1.39
C VAL A 81 -7.90 -1.83 2.86
N GLU A 82 -8.04 -0.54 3.21
CA GLU A 82 -8.26 -0.11 4.59
C GLU A 82 -9.75 -0.02 4.98
N ALA A 83 -10.69 -0.15 4.02
CA ALA A 83 -12.13 -0.04 4.28
C ALA A 83 -12.73 -1.42 4.61
N ILE A 84 -12.40 -1.96 5.79
CA ILE A 84 -12.81 -3.30 6.26
C ILE A 84 -13.23 -3.20 7.73
N ALA A 85 -14.22 -4.01 8.13
CA ALA A 85 -14.63 -4.18 9.53
C ALA A 85 -13.54 -4.95 10.31
N THR A 86 -12.51 -4.24 10.81
CA THR A 86 -11.34 -4.86 11.44
C THR A 86 -11.64 -5.53 12.77
N ASP A 87 -12.65 -5.06 13.51
CA ASP A 87 -13.08 -5.72 14.74
C ASP A 87 -13.66 -7.11 14.45
N GLU A 88 -14.35 -7.27 13.31
CA GLU A 88 -14.84 -8.57 12.86
C GLU A 88 -13.67 -9.49 12.44
N LEU A 89 -12.61 -8.95 11.83
CA LEU A 89 -11.41 -9.75 11.54
C LEU A 89 -10.74 -10.29 12.80
N LEU A 90 -10.70 -9.51 13.88
CA LEU A 90 -10.19 -9.98 15.18
C LEU A 90 -11.04 -11.14 15.74
N GLU A 91 -12.36 -11.05 15.66
CA GLU A 91 -13.27 -12.09 16.10
C GLU A 91 -13.10 -13.37 15.26
N LEU A 92 -12.97 -13.24 13.94
CA LEU A 92 -12.73 -14.36 13.03
C LEU A 92 -11.38 -15.06 13.30
N GLU A 93 -10.33 -14.33 13.69
CA GLU A 93 -9.07 -14.97 14.14
C GLU A 93 -9.29 -15.82 15.41
N THR A 94 -10.12 -15.38 16.37
CA THR A 94 -10.43 -16.17 17.56
C THR A 94 -11.19 -17.45 17.22
N GLN A 95 -11.95 -17.45 16.13
CA GLN A 95 -12.67 -18.61 15.59
C GLN A 95 -11.77 -19.56 14.76
N GLY A 96 -10.49 -19.20 14.57
CA GLY A 96 -9.49 -20.05 13.90
C GLY A 96 -9.26 -19.74 12.43
N PHE A 97 -9.85 -18.67 11.87
CA PHE A 97 -9.47 -18.18 10.55
C PHE A 97 -8.10 -17.52 10.57
N THR A 98 -7.38 -17.58 9.45
CA THR A 98 -6.06 -16.96 9.34
C THR A 98 -6.17 -15.66 8.56
N VAL A 99 -5.96 -14.52 9.24
CA VAL A 99 -5.90 -13.18 8.63
C VAL A 99 -4.45 -12.79 8.36
N ILE A 100 -4.17 -12.17 7.23
CA ILE A 100 -2.83 -11.85 6.75
C ILE A 100 -2.57 -10.33 6.83
N PRO A 101 -1.42 -9.90 7.41
CA PRO A 101 -0.48 -10.72 8.18
C PRO A 101 -1.07 -11.15 9.53
N THR A 102 -1.91 -10.32 10.17
CA THR A 102 -2.80 -10.59 11.31
C THR A 102 -3.94 -9.56 11.33
N ALA A 103 -5.09 -9.89 11.95
CA ALA A 103 -6.18 -8.93 12.13
C ALA A 103 -5.73 -7.70 12.95
N LYS A 104 -4.91 -7.93 13.98
CA LYS A 104 -4.32 -6.86 14.79
C LYS A 104 -3.42 -5.94 13.98
N ALA A 105 -2.56 -6.47 13.11
CA ALA A 105 -1.71 -5.66 12.24
C ALA A 105 -2.57 -4.80 11.31
N THR A 106 -3.59 -5.39 10.68
CA THR A 106 -4.54 -4.67 9.82
C THR A 106 -5.23 -3.54 10.59
N GLN A 107 -5.74 -3.80 11.78
CA GLN A 107 -6.40 -2.80 12.62
C GLN A 107 -5.46 -1.66 13.03
N LEU A 108 -4.25 -1.99 13.52
CA LEU A 108 -3.28 -0.99 13.99
C LEU A 108 -2.82 -0.06 12.85
N THR A 109 -2.56 -0.60 11.67
CA THR A 109 -2.05 0.20 10.55
C THR A 109 -3.12 1.06 9.89
N MET A 110 -4.40 0.71 10.05
CA MET A 110 -5.52 1.57 9.64
C MET A 110 -5.74 2.77 10.57
N ASN A 111 -5.21 2.70 11.78
CA ASN A 111 -5.34 3.73 12.81
C ASN A 111 -3.98 4.40 13.04
N ARG A 112 -3.80 5.64 12.53
CA ARG A 112 -2.56 6.42 12.70
C ARG A 112 -2.13 6.60 14.15
N GLU A 113 -3.07 6.68 15.10
CA GLU A 113 -2.73 6.74 16.52
C GLU A 113 -2.12 5.42 16.98
N GLY A 114 -2.73 4.29 16.63
CA GLY A 114 -2.25 2.97 17.03
C GLY A 114 -0.82 2.71 16.54
N ILE A 115 -0.56 2.90 15.25
CA ILE A 115 0.76 2.65 14.67
C ILE A 115 1.80 3.67 15.13
N ARG A 116 1.42 4.96 15.32
CA ARG A 116 2.34 5.99 15.82
C ARG A 116 2.77 5.72 17.26
N ARG A 117 1.84 5.33 18.14
CA ARG A 117 2.15 4.95 19.52
C ARG A 117 2.98 3.67 19.59
N LEU A 118 2.69 2.68 18.74
CA LEU A 118 3.52 1.49 18.65
C LEU A 118 4.97 1.86 18.33
N ALA A 119 5.20 2.64 17.27
CA ALA A 119 6.54 3.02 16.84
C ALA A 119 7.26 3.89 17.88
N ALA A 120 6.63 4.99 18.34
CA ALA A 120 7.28 5.97 19.18
C ALA A 120 7.35 5.56 20.66
N GLU A 121 6.25 5.03 21.22
CA GLU A 121 6.14 4.84 22.68
C GLU A 121 6.52 3.41 23.11
N GLN A 122 6.19 2.39 22.29
CA GLN A 122 6.47 1.00 22.65
C GLN A 122 7.83 0.53 22.13
N LEU A 123 8.17 0.89 20.88
CA LEU A 123 9.43 0.49 20.24
C LEU A 123 10.53 1.55 20.36
N SER A 124 10.21 2.76 20.81
CA SER A 124 11.16 3.88 20.91
C SER A 124 11.89 4.20 19.60
N LEU A 125 11.24 3.99 18.46
CA LEU A 125 11.79 4.27 17.15
C LEU A 125 11.71 5.76 16.83
N PRO A 126 12.64 6.29 16.02
CA PRO A 126 12.59 7.68 15.57
C PRO A 126 11.30 7.94 14.77
N THR A 127 10.49 8.90 15.20
CA THR A 127 9.30 9.39 14.51
C THR A 127 9.30 10.91 14.49
N SER A 128 8.45 11.55 13.69
CA SER A 128 8.13 12.96 13.86
C SER A 128 7.53 13.20 15.26
N ASN A 129 7.73 14.39 15.83
CA ASN A 129 6.98 14.82 17.02
C ASN A 129 5.50 14.87 16.66
N TYR A 130 4.61 14.50 17.58
CA TYR A 130 3.19 14.45 17.28
C TYR A 130 2.32 14.79 18.49
N GLN A 131 1.10 15.24 18.20
CA GLN A 131 0.02 15.44 19.16
C GLN A 131 -1.31 15.00 18.55
N PHE A 132 -2.23 14.52 19.39
CA PHE A 132 -3.58 14.18 18.96
C PHE A 132 -4.57 15.25 19.44
N ALA A 133 -5.63 15.47 18.66
CA ALA A 133 -6.67 16.42 18.98
C ALA A 133 -8.05 15.87 18.61
N ASP A 134 -9.01 15.99 19.55
CA ASP A 134 -10.40 15.59 19.40
C ASP A 134 -11.34 16.75 19.12
N SER A 135 -10.88 18.00 19.37
CA SER A 135 -11.64 19.22 19.14
C SER A 135 -10.78 20.29 18.47
N TYR A 136 -11.42 21.32 17.93
CA TYR A 136 -10.72 22.46 17.32
C TYR A 136 -9.79 23.16 18.32
N GLU A 137 -10.23 23.33 19.56
CA GLU A 137 -9.43 23.97 20.61
C GLU A 137 -8.17 23.15 20.93
N GLN A 138 -8.31 21.83 21.04
CA GLN A 138 -7.16 20.92 21.19
C GLN A 138 -6.24 20.94 19.97
N PHE A 139 -6.80 21.04 18.76
CA PHE A 139 -6.03 21.12 17.53
C PHE A 139 -5.17 22.39 17.48
N VAL A 140 -5.73 23.55 17.83
CA VAL A 140 -4.96 24.82 17.93
C VAL A 140 -3.80 24.65 18.90
N LEU A 141 -4.06 24.12 20.11
CA LEU A 141 -3.01 23.87 21.11
C LEU A 141 -1.95 22.88 20.62
N ALA A 142 -2.36 21.83 19.89
CA ALA A 142 -1.43 20.86 19.31
C ALA A 142 -0.52 21.52 18.27
N VAL A 143 -1.05 22.38 17.41
CA VAL A 143 -0.26 23.14 16.42
C VAL A 143 0.73 24.08 17.13
N GLU A 144 0.31 24.78 18.20
CA GLU A 144 1.19 25.64 19.00
C GLU A 144 2.34 24.84 19.66
N GLN A 145 2.05 23.64 20.18
CA GLN A 145 3.05 22.79 20.83
C GLN A 145 4.04 22.16 19.86
N ILE A 146 3.56 21.72 18.72
CA ILE A 146 4.40 21.11 17.66
C ILE A 146 5.22 22.19 16.94
N GLY A 147 4.63 23.38 16.74
CA GLY A 147 5.23 24.46 15.97
C GLY A 147 4.98 24.31 14.46
N LEU A 148 5.21 25.42 13.74
CA LEU A 148 5.08 25.49 12.28
C LEU A 148 6.46 25.43 11.61
N PRO A 149 6.59 24.78 10.44
CA PRO A 149 5.52 24.06 9.75
C PRO A 149 5.18 22.71 10.39
N CYS A 150 3.90 22.28 10.27
CA CYS A 150 3.44 20.98 10.73
C CYS A 150 2.43 20.37 9.74
N VAL A 151 2.07 19.11 9.96
CA VAL A 151 1.14 18.37 9.10
C VAL A 151 -0.05 17.90 9.93
N CYS A 152 -1.27 18.22 9.48
CA CYS A 152 -2.50 17.70 10.04
C CYS A 152 -3.00 16.52 9.19
N LYS A 153 -3.36 15.41 9.83
CA LYS A 153 -3.94 14.22 9.15
C LYS A 153 -5.12 13.69 9.97
N PRO A 154 -6.23 13.26 9.34
CA PRO A 154 -7.25 12.45 10.02
C PRO A 154 -6.63 11.13 10.52
N ILE A 155 -7.11 10.60 11.63
CA ILE A 155 -6.61 9.33 12.18
C ILE A 155 -6.84 8.16 11.21
N MET A 156 -7.99 8.15 10.52
CA MET A 156 -8.35 7.12 9.55
C MET A 156 -8.54 7.74 8.17
N SER A 157 -7.47 7.82 7.41
CA SER A 157 -7.50 8.27 6.00
C SER A 157 -6.36 7.62 5.22
N SER A 158 -6.46 7.57 3.90
CA SER A 158 -5.42 7.09 2.99
C SER A 158 -5.26 8.01 1.80
N SER A 159 -4.15 7.90 1.08
CA SER A 159 -3.86 8.67 -0.13
C SER A 159 -3.97 10.18 0.09
N GLY A 160 -3.49 10.68 1.24
CA GLY A 160 -3.44 12.11 1.55
C GLY A 160 -4.79 12.83 1.74
N LYS A 161 -5.92 12.09 1.75
CA LYS A 161 -7.24 12.71 1.92
C LYS A 161 -7.37 13.33 3.31
N GLY A 162 -7.77 14.61 3.35
CA GLY A 162 -7.88 15.38 4.60
C GLY A 162 -6.53 15.80 5.19
N GLN A 163 -5.40 15.53 4.53
CA GLN A 163 -4.08 15.95 4.97
C GLN A 163 -3.78 17.37 4.51
N SER A 164 -3.22 18.19 5.41
CA SER A 164 -2.77 19.55 5.13
C SER A 164 -1.41 19.81 5.73
N VAL A 165 -0.57 20.56 5.02
CA VAL A 165 0.66 21.17 5.56
C VAL A 165 0.32 22.58 6.03
N LEU A 166 0.50 22.84 7.32
CA LEU A 166 0.30 24.17 7.92
C LEU A 166 1.65 24.89 7.94
N LYS A 167 1.74 26.02 7.27
CA LYS A 167 2.95 26.85 7.20
C LYS A 167 2.82 28.12 8.03
N SER A 168 1.59 28.53 8.29
CA SER A 168 1.26 29.76 9.02
C SER A 168 0.02 29.55 9.91
N PRO A 169 -0.23 30.42 10.92
CA PRO A 169 -1.43 30.35 11.75
C PRO A 169 -2.74 30.47 10.96
N GLU A 170 -2.73 31.13 9.82
CA GLU A 170 -3.90 31.33 8.94
C GLU A 170 -4.37 30.02 8.31
N ASP A 171 -3.51 29.00 8.26
CA ASP A 171 -3.84 27.68 7.69
C ASP A 171 -4.67 26.82 8.64
N ILE A 172 -4.72 27.15 9.95
CA ILE A 172 -5.25 26.28 11.01
C ILE A 172 -6.72 25.92 10.79
N GLU A 173 -7.56 26.94 10.57
CA GLU A 173 -9.01 26.73 10.42
C GLU A 173 -9.32 25.88 9.19
N GLN A 174 -8.70 26.19 8.06
CA GLN A 174 -8.90 25.46 6.82
C GLN A 174 -8.41 24.00 6.95
N ALA A 175 -7.25 23.77 7.56
CA ALA A 175 -6.70 22.43 7.76
C ALA A 175 -7.61 21.57 8.64
N TRP A 176 -8.16 22.12 9.73
CA TRP A 176 -9.13 21.42 10.57
C TRP A 176 -10.37 21.01 9.77
N HIS A 177 -10.98 21.96 9.06
CA HIS A 177 -12.18 21.69 8.27
C HIS A 177 -11.94 20.64 7.18
N TYR A 178 -10.79 20.70 6.50
CA TYR A 178 -10.44 19.73 5.48
C TYR A 178 -10.20 18.33 6.09
N ALA A 179 -9.55 18.26 7.27
CA ALA A 179 -9.34 17.00 7.95
C ALA A 179 -10.67 16.34 8.38
N GLN A 180 -11.67 17.15 8.80
CA GLN A 180 -12.99 16.65 9.17
C GLN A 180 -13.79 16.09 7.98
N GLN A 181 -13.51 16.53 6.76
CA GLN A 181 -14.17 16.07 5.54
C GLN A 181 -13.46 14.85 4.91
N GLY A 182 -12.16 14.68 5.17
CA GLY A 182 -11.33 13.66 4.53
C GLY A 182 -11.26 12.30 5.27
N GLY A 183 -11.76 12.23 6.51
CA GLY A 183 -11.75 11.01 7.31
C GLY A 183 -12.71 9.94 6.78
N ARG A 184 -12.27 8.68 6.71
CA ARG A 184 -13.12 7.54 6.31
C ARG A 184 -14.18 7.19 7.35
N SER A 185 -13.93 7.50 8.62
CA SER A 185 -14.87 7.33 9.75
C SER A 185 -15.73 8.57 10.01
N GLY A 186 -15.71 9.57 9.11
CA GLY A 186 -16.37 10.86 9.32
C GLY A 186 -15.50 11.85 10.09
N ALA A 187 -16.12 12.95 10.58
CA ALA A 187 -15.48 13.95 11.41
C ALA A 187 -14.99 13.33 12.73
N GLY A 188 -13.77 13.67 13.16
CA GLY A 188 -13.23 13.11 14.39
C GLY A 188 -11.80 13.54 14.69
N ARG A 189 -11.13 12.70 15.43
CA ARG A 189 -9.75 12.87 15.92
C ARG A 189 -8.74 13.02 14.79
N VAL A 190 -7.79 13.93 14.99
CA VAL A 190 -6.68 14.18 14.08
C VAL A 190 -5.34 13.99 14.78
N ILE A 191 -4.29 13.76 13.99
CA ILE A 191 -2.89 13.87 14.42
C ILE A 191 -2.27 15.13 13.82
N VAL A 192 -1.52 15.87 14.64
CA VAL A 192 -0.64 16.96 14.22
C VAL A 192 0.79 16.47 14.35
N GLU A 193 1.52 16.44 13.25
CA GLU A 193 2.90 15.96 13.19
C GLU A 193 3.85 17.10 12.81
N GLY A 194 5.00 17.17 13.47
CA GLY A 194 6.07 18.08 13.07
C GLY A 194 6.52 17.80 11.64
N PHE A 195 6.72 18.85 10.86
CA PHE A 195 7.22 18.72 9.50
C PHE A 195 8.65 18.15 9.53
N VAL A 196 8.88 17.06 8.83
CA VAL A 196 10.21 16.46 8.70
C VAL A 196 10.88 17.04 7.47
N ASP A 197 12.02 17.72 7.68
CA ASP A 197 12.90 18.19 6.62
C ASP A 197 13.82 17.03 6.21
N PHE A 198 13.45 16.28 5.19
CA PHE A 198 14.16 15.09 4.72
C PHE A 198 14.82 15.32 3.34
N ASP A 199 15.87 14.57 3.07
CA ASP A 199 16.53 14.58 1.77
C ASP A 199 15.73 13.79 0.73
N TYR A 200 15.16 12.64 1.14
CA TYR A 200 14.26 11.81 0.33
C TYR A 200 13.43 10.88 1.21
N GLU A 201 12.34 10.39 0.64
CA GLU A 201 11.48 9.36 1.21
C GLU A 201 11.68 8.04 0.49
N ILE A 202 11.62 6.94 1.24
CA ILE A 202 11.67 5.58 0.67
C ILE A 202 10.47 4.75 1.13
N THR A 203 10.11 3.79 0.29
CA THR A 203 9.37 2.60 0.72
C THR A 203 10.37 1.44 0.82
N LEU A 204 10.50 0.85 2.01
CA LEU A 204 11.25 -0.38 2.22
C LEU A 204 10.27 -1.54 2.33
N LEU A 205 10.14 -2.29 1.23
CA LEU A 205 9.34 -3.51 1.22
C LEU A 205 10.02 -4.56 2.10
N THR A 206 9.34 -4.90 3.19
CA THR A 206 9.84 -5.79 4.23
C THR A 206 8.95 -7.03 4.29
N ILE A 207 9.53 -8.19 4.14
CA ILE A 207 8.81 -9.46 4.09
C ILE A 207 9.10 -10.25 5.37
N ARG A 208 8.07 -10.55 6.14
CA ARG A 208 8.19 -11.46 7.27
C ARG A 208 7.67 -12.83 6.84
N ALA A 209 8.58 -13.80 6.78
CA ALA A 209 8.31 -15.15 6.29
C ALA A 209 8.83 -16.23 7.24
N ILE A 210 8.61 -17.49 6.92
CA ILE A 210 9.01 -18.63 7.77
C ILE A 210 10.53 -18.75 7.93
N ASP A 211 11.29 -18.25 6.97
CA ASP A 211 12.75 -18.23 6.94
C ASP A 211 13.38 -16.91 7.43
N GLY A 212 12.58 -16.02 8.02
CA GLY A 212 13.05 -14.77 8.63
C GLY A 212 12.43 -13.52 8.07
N VAL A 213 13.09 -12.37 8.32
CA VAL A 213 12.74 -11.08 7.74
C VAL A 213 13.68 -10.81 6.56
N HIS A 214 13.07 -10.43 5.43
CA HIS A 214 13.78 -10.12 4.17
C HIS A 214 13.42 -8.72 3.71
N PHE A 215 14.35 -8.07 3.01
CA PHE A 215 14.17 -6.72 2.48
C PHE A 215 14.35 -6.73 0.96
N CYS A 216 13.47 -6.02 0.25
CA CYS A 216 13.77 -5.59 -1.11
C CYS A 216 14.77 -4.44 -1.07
N ALA A 217 15.48 -4.18 -2.15
CA ALA A 217 16.25 -2.94 -2.26
C ALA A 217 15.32 -1.72 -2.07
N PRO A 218 15.78 -0.64 -1.41
CA PRO A 218 14.95 0.54 -1.15
C PRO A 218 14.33 1.12 -2.42
N ILE A 219 13.09 1.55 -2.33
CA ILE A 219 12.35 2.16 -3.42
C ILE A 219 12.22 3.66 -3.16
N GLY A 220 12.79 4.47 -4.04
CA GLY A 220 12.52 5.90 -4.09
C GLY A 220 11.26 6.16 -4.91
N HIS A 221 10.54 7.21 -4.57
CA HIS A 221 9.31 7.55 -5.28
C HIS A 221 9.05 9.05 -5.31
N ARG A 222 8.20 9.48 -6.23
CA ARG A 222 7.67 10.82 -6.30
C ARG A 222 6.15 10.74 -6.18
N GLN A 223 5.62 11.55 -5.27
CA GLN A 223 4.20 11.78 -5.11
C GLN A 223 3.86 13.22 -5.56
N GLU A 224 2.63 13.43 -5.99
CA GLU A 224 2.10 14.74 -6.33
C GLU A 224 0.65 14.82 -5.87
N GLU A 225 0.36 15.79 -5.01
CA GLU A 225 -0.96 15.93 -4.37
C GLU A 225 -1.42 14.65 -3.63
N GLY A 226 -0.48 13.93 -3.00
CA GLY A 226 -0.75 12.68 -2.28
C GLY A 226 -0.96 11.45 -3.17
N ASP A 227 -0.84 11.60 -4.50
CA ASP A 227 -0.92 10.47 -5.43
C ASP A 227 0.49 10.06 -5.90
N TYR A 228 0.74 8.77 -5.92
CA TYR A 228 1.90 8.15 -6.54
C TYR A 228 1.99 8.52 -8.03
N ARG A 229 3.18 8.91 -8.44
CA ARG A 229 3.53 9.24 -9.83
C ARG A 229 4.53 8.28 -10.43
N GLU A 230 5.71 8.23 -9.86
CA GLU A 230 6.79 7.32 -10.25
C GLU A 230 7.45 6.70 -9.04
N SER A 231 7.99 5.50 -9.22
CA SER A 231 8.96 4.91 -8.30
C SER A 231 10.14 4.33 -9.06
N TRP A 232 11.26 4.23 -8.38
CA TRP A 232 12.50 3.65 -8.92
C TRP A 232 13.20 2.78 -7.88
N GLN A 233 13.92 1.78 -8.35
CA GLN A 233 14.67 0.84 -7.53
C GLN A 233 15.99 0.47 -8.21
N PRO A 234 17.13 0.48 -7.46
CA PRO A 234 17.23 0.85 -6.05
C PRO A 234 17.30 2.37 -5.85
N GLN A 235 16.78 2.88 -4.73
CA GLN A 235 17.13 4.20 -4.23
C GLN A 235 18.55 4.15 -3.67
N ALA A 236 19.41 5.04 -4.13
CA ALA A 236 20.74 5.15 -3.57
C ALA A 236 20.71 5.67 -2.13
N MET A 237 21.38 4.97 -1.23
CA MET A 237 21.49 5.29 0.19
C MET A 237 22.92 5.04 0.68
N SER A 238 23.33 5.69 1.77
CA SER A 238 24.53 5.28 2.51
C SER A 238 24.31 3.91 3.18
N GLU A 239 25.37 3.16 3.43
CA GLU A 239 25.26 1.89 4.17
C GLU A 239 24.68 2.07 5.57
N ASN A 240 24.97 3.19 6.24
CA ASN A 240 24.46 3.49 7.57
C ASN A 240 22.95 3.76 7.52
N ALA A 241 22.49 4.58 6.56
CA ALA A 241 21.07 4.86 6.38
C ALA A 241 20.30 3.59 6.01
N LEU A 242 20.87 2.71 5.16
CA LEU A 242 20.24 1.45 4.79
C LEU A 242 20.07 0.53 6.03
N LYS A 243 21.13 0.34 6.82
CA LYS A 243 21.07 -0.45 8.05
C LYS A 243 20.07 0.12 9.07
N ALA A 244 20.00 1.44 9.19
CA ALA A 244 19.03 2.10 10.06
C ALA A 244 17.60 1.89 9.56
N ALA A 245 17.36 1.95 8.23
CA ALA A 245 16.06 1.69 7.62
C ALA A 245 15.61 0.23 7.83
N GLU A 246 16.50 -0.73 7.59
CA GLU A 246 16.26 -2.15 7.84
C GLU A 246 15.93 -2.42 9.32
N TYR A 247 16.68 -1.84 10.24
CA TYR A 247 16.41 -1.96 11.67
C TYR A 247 15.03 -1.42 12.05
N VAL A 248 14.67 -0.22 11.63
CA VAL A 248 13.35 0.38 11.92
C VAL A 248 12.23 -0.49 11.34
N ALA A 249 12.39 -0.95 10.10
CA ALA A 249 11.40 -1.77 9.43
C ALA A 249 11.25 -3.15 10.12
N GLU A 250 12.35 -3.81 10.50
CA GLU A 250 12.34 -5.09 11.20
C GLU A 250 11.63 -5.00 12.54
N GLU A 251 11.92 -3.99 13.36
CA GLU A 251 11.25 -3.77 14.64
C GLU A 251 9.73 -3.60 14.48
N ILE A 252 9.30 -2.79 13.51
CA ILE A 252 7.87 -2.57 13.23
C ILE A 252 7.18 -3.87 12.79
N VAL A 253 7.73 -4.60 11.82
CA VAL A 253 7.05 -5.79 11.29
C VAL A 253 7.04 -6.95 12.30
N ASN A 254 8.07 -7.05 13.15
CA ASN A 254 8.10 -8.02 14.24
C ASN A 254 7.05 -7.70 15.30
N ALA A 255 6.84 -6.43 15.63
CA ALA A 255 5.80 -6.03 16.58
C ALA A 255 4.37 -6.22 16.04
N LEU A 256 4.17 -6.03 14.72
CA LEU A 256 2.90 -6.28 14.05
C LEU A 256 2.60 -7.79 13.93
N GLY A 257 3.64 -8.62 13.77
CA GLY A 257 3.51 -10.07 13.70
C GLY A 257 2.93 -10.60 12.40
N GLY A 258 2.66 -11.92 12.38
CA GLY A 258 2.14 -12.62 11.19
C GLY A 258 3.19 -12.80 10.09
N TYR A 259 2.76 -13.34 8.95
CA TYR A 259 3.58 -13.51 7.76
C TYR A 259 2.96 -12.78 6.59
N GLY A 260 3.79 -12.10 5.80
CA GLY A 260 3.36 -11.32 4.66
C GLY A 260 4.38 -10.25 4.30
N LEU A 261 4.01 -9.38 3.39
CA LEU A 261 4.79 -8.23 2.99
C LEU A 261 4.24 -6.97 3.64
N PHE A 262 5.14 -6.08 4.02
CA PHE A 262 4.85 -4.77 4.60
C PHE A 262 5.55 -3.69 3.80
N GLY A 263 4.82 -2.66 3.38
CA GLY A 263 5.38 -1.45 2.81
C GLY A 263 5.69 -0.45 3.92
N VAL A 264 6.96 -0.33 4.31
CA VAL A 264 7.39 0.58 5.38
C VAL A 264 7.89 1.88 4.75
N GLU A 265 7.21 3.00 5.04
CA GLU A 265 7.57 4.32 4.55
C GLU A 265 8.45 5.05 5.56
N LEU A 266 9.59 5.54 5.09
CA LEU A 266 10.64 6.12 5.91
C LEU A 266 11.15 7.43 5.29
N PHE A 267 11.30 8.47 6.11
CA PHE A 267 12.03 9.67 5.75
C PHE A 267 13.52 9.50 6.05
N VAL A 268 14.38 9.97 5.15
CA VAL A 268 15.83 9.88 5.29
C VAL A 268 16.47 11.26 5.20
N LYS A 269 17.32 11.58 6.20
CA LYS A 269 18.13 12.80 6.21
C LYS A 269 19.57 12.44 6.60
N GLY A 270 20.48 12.49 5.63
CA GLY A 270 21.82 11.93 5.82
C GLY A 270 21.75 10.46 6.20
N ASP A 271 22.28 10.10 7.39
CA ASP A 271 22.18 8.75 7.94
C ASP A 271 20.99 8.55 8.90
N GLN A 272 20.22 9.59 9.17
CA GLN A 272 19.05 9.50 10.04
C GLN A 272 17.86 8.97 9.27
N VAL A 273 17.16 8.00 9.88
CA VAL A 273 15.95 7.39 9.35
C VAL A 273 14.82 7.61 10.34
N ILE A 274 13.67 8.10 9.86
CA ILE A 274 12.51 8.45 10.65
C ILE A 274 11.32 7.66 10.10
N PHE A 275 10.65 6.90 10.98
CA PHE A 275 9.44 6.15 10.62
C PHE A 275 8.28 7.11 10.29
N ASN A 276 7.66 6.90 9.14
CA ASN A 276 6.47 7.62 8.70
C ASN A 276 5.21 6.76 8.85
N GLU A 277 5.07 5.71 8.05
CA GLU A 277 3.86 4.87 7.99
C GLU A 277 4.23 3.43 7.60
N VAL A 278 3.30 2.49 7.81
CA VAL A 278 3.43 1.11 7.32
C VAL A 278 2.10 0.60 6.82
N SER A 279 2.13 -0.06 5.66
CA SER A 279 1.00 -0.82 5.10
C SER A 279 1.29 -2.32 5.26
N PRO A 280 0.39 -3.12 5.86
CA PRO A 280 0.61 -4.56 6.08
C PRO A 280 0.19 -5.37 4.84
N ARG A 281 0.56 -4.91 3.66
CA ARG A 281 0.16 -5.41 2.34
C ARG A 281 1.08 -4.86 1.25
N PRO A 282 1.00 -5.36 0.01
CA PRO A 282 1.68 -4.76 -1.14
C PRO A 282 1.40 -3.25 -1.26
N HIS A 283 2.41 -2.52 -1.71
CA HIS A 283 2.42 -1.07 -1.77
C HIS A 283 2.48 -0.59 -3.23
N ASP A 284 1.79 0.49 -3.56
CA ASP A 284 1.74 0.97 -4.96
C ASP A 284 3.10 1.41 -5.51
N THR A 285 4.01 1.91 -4.68
CA THR A 285 5.39 2.17 -5.08
C THR A 285 6.15 0.89 -5.42
N GLY A 286 5.76 -0.25 -4.82
CA GLY A 286 6.36 -1.57 -5.02
C GLY A 286 6.02 -2.21 -6.37
N MET A 287 5.11 -1.63 -7.18
CA MET A 287 4.85 -2.12 -8.54
C MET A 287 6.11 -2.17 -9.41
N VAL A 288 7.15 -1.37 -9.13
CA VAL A 288 8.44 -1.43 -9.80
C VAL A 288 9.09 -2.82 -9.67
N THR A 289 8.79 -3.58 -8.62
CA THR A 289 9.32 -4.93 -8.39
C THR A 289 8.89 -5.95 -9.45
N MET A 290 7.83 -5.67 -10.18
CA MET A 290 7.40 -6.52 -11.32
C MET A 290 8.41 -6.55 -12.47
N ILE A 291 9.40 -5.63 -12.49
CA ILE A 291 10.42 -5.58 -13.53
C ILE A 291 11.85 -5.49 -12.98
N SER A 292 12.02 -5.07 -11.73
CA SER A 292 13.33 -4.81 -11.13
C SER A 292 14.00 -6.03 -10.52
N GLN A 293 13.23 -7.06 -10.17
CA GLN A 293 13.70 -8.25 -9.44
C GLN A 293 12.98 -9.53 -9.92
N ASP A 294 13.49 -10.68 -9.48
CA ASP A 294 12.99 -12.00 -9.88
C ASP A 294 11.62 -12.35 -9.27
N LEU A 295 11.36 -11.85 -8.07
CA LEU A 295 10.08 -12.02 -7.36
C LEU A 295 9.46 -10.64 -7.11
N SER A 296 8.30 -10.38 -7.69
CA SER A 296 7.54 -9.16 -7.41
C SER A 296 7.13 -9.09 -5.94
N GLU A 297 6.80 -7.92 -5.44
CA GLU A 297 6.23 -7.75 -4.11
C GLU A 297 5.01 -8.66 -3.87
N PHE A 298 4.22 -8.89 -4.90
CA PHE A 298 3.05 -9.75 -4.86
C PHE A 298 3.44 -11.23 -4.70
N ALA A 299 4.45 -11.68 -5.45
CA ALA A 299 4.99 -13.04 -5.31
C ALA A 299 5.60 -13.27 -3.94
N LEU A 300 6.33 -12.28 -3.41
CA LEU A 300 6.91 -12.31 -2.07
C LEU A 300 5.83 -12.37 -0.99
N HIS A 301 4.77 -11.55 -1.13
CA HIS A 301 3.63 -11.56 -0.22
C HIS A 301 2.95 -12.92 -0.18
N VAL A 302 2.62 -13.48 -1.35
CA VAL A 302 1.97 -14.79 -1.44
C VAL A 302 2.84 -15.89 -0.84
N ARG A 303 4.14 -15.95 -1.16
CA ARG A 303 5.06 -16.94 -0.58
C ARG A 303 5.09 -16.86 0.95
N ALA A 304 5.20 -15.64 1.49
CA ALA A 304 5.28 -15.42 2.93
C ALA A 304 4.01 -15.91 3.63
N PHE A 305 2.83 -15.48 3.20
CA PHE A 305 1.62 -15.78 3.93
C PHE A 305 1.15 -17.24 3.83
N ILE A 306 1.53 -17.97 2.78
CA ILE A 306 1.23 -19.40 2.72
C ILE A 306 2.29 -20.28 3.40
N GLY A 307 3.23 -19.66 4.14
CA GLY A 307 4.24 -20.36 4.91
C GLY A 307 5.37 -20.98 4.07
N LEU A 308 5.68 -20.40 2.91
CA LEU A 308 6.83 -20.79 2.10
C LEU A 308 8.03 -19.86 2.37
N PRO A 309 9.28 -20.34 2.19
CA PRO A 309 10.46 -19.50 2.31
C PRO A 309 10.53 -18.49 1.14
N VAL A 310 11.04 -17.32 1.45
CA VAL A 310 11.32 -16.27 0.45
C VAL A 310 12.65 -16.52 -0.24
N GLY A 311 13.70 -16.84 0.54
CA GLY A 311 15.05 -17.05 0.06
C GLY A 311 15.70 -15.74 -0.41
N ALA A 312 16.64 -15.84 -1.37
CA ALA A 312 17.32 -14.67 -1.91
C ALA A 312 16.46 -13.96 -2.95
N ILE A 313 16.40 -12.63 -2.85
CA ILE A 313 15.75 -11.75 -3.83
C ILE A 313 16.83 -11.22 -4.77
N THR A 314 16.71 -11.54 -6.06
CA THR A 314 17.69 -11.18 -7.08
C THR A 314 17.23 -9.93 -7.84
N GLN A 315 17.99 -8.86 -7.76
CA GLN A 315 17.72 -7.64 -8.49
C GLN A 315 18.32 -7.67 -9.90
N TYR A 316 17.57 -7.25 -10.91
CA TYR A 316 18.00 -7.20 -12.31
C TYR A 316 18.75 -5.91 -12.68
N GLY A 317 18.64 -4.88 -11.85
CA GLY A 317 19.29 -3.59 -12.05
C GLY A 317 18.32 -2.41 -11.99
N PRO A 318 18.80 -1.19 -12.30
CA PRO A 318 18.00 0.02 -12.19
C PRO A 318 16.71 -0.05 -12.99
N SER A 319 15.60 0.18 -12.32
CA SER A 319 14.26 0.02 -12.87
C SER A 319 13.34 1.12 -12.34
N ALA A 320 12.27 1.40 -13.05
CA ALA A 320 11.27 2.38 -12.63
C ALA A 320 9.85 1.97 -13.05
N SER A 321 8.89 2.56 -12.37
CA SER A 321 7.50 2.52 -12.75
C SER A 321 6.91 3.94 -12.81
N ALA A 322 5.94 4.15 -13.69
CA ALA A 322 5.20 5.40 -13.82
C ALA A 322 3.71 5.13 -13.95
N ALA A 323 2.89 5.88 -13.20
CA ALA A 323 1.45 5.73 -13.20
C ALA A 323 0.83 6.22 -14.53
N ILE A 324 -0.08 5.43 -15.10
CA ILE A 324 -0.94 5.83 -16.21
C ILE A 324 -2.23 6.39 -15.61
N LEU A 325 -2.40 7.72 -15.72
CA LEU A 325 -3.45 8.46 -15.03
C LEU A 325 -4.52 8.92 -16.02
N GLY A 326 -5.79 8.62 -15.70
CA GLY A 326 -6.94 9.17 -16.38
C GLY A 326 -7.65 10.24 -15.54
N LYS A 327 -8.34 11.18 -16.21
CA LYS A 327 -9.20 12.18 -15.57
C LYS A 327 -10.46 12.37 -16.40
N GLY A 328 -11.60 11.98 -15.85
CA GLY A 328 -12.89 12.09 -16.55
C GLY A 328 -14.00 11.38 -15.79
N ILE A 329 -15.12 11.20 -16.46
CA ILE A 329 -16.27 10.41 -15.98
C ILE A 329 -16.67 9.48 -17.12
N SER A 330 -16.49 8.18 -16.95
CA SER A 330 -16.85 7.17 -17.95
C SER A 330 -16.93 5.79 -17.33
N ASN A 331 -17.76 4.94 -17.92
CA ASN A 331 -17.78 3.48 -17.71
C ASN A 331 -17.41 2.70 -18.99
N ASN A 332 -16.85 3.40 -19.98
CA ASN A 332 -16.39 2.82 -21.25
C ASN A 332 -14.98 3.35 -21.55
N ILE A 333 -13.99 2.83 -20.83
CA ILE A 333 -12.60 3.28 -20.91
C ILE A 333 -11.88 2.47 -22.00
N GLN A 334 -11.22 3.16 -22.93
CA GLN A 334 -10.39 2.56 -23.97
C GLN A 334 -8.97 3.16 -23.90
N PHE A 335 -8.00 2.42 -24.40
CA PHE A 335 -6.59 2.81 -24.41
C PHE A 335 -6.06 2.73 -25.84
N SER A 336 -5.36 3.78 -26.28
CA SER A 336 -4.63 3.85 -27.55
C SER A 336 -3.17 4.24 -27.32
N GLY A 337 -2.31 4.14 -28.34
CA GLY A 337 -0.89 4.45 -28.26
C GLY A 337 -0.05 3.38 -27.57
N LEU A 338 -0.56 2.15 -27.41
CA LEU A 338 0.19 1.03 -26.80
C LEU A 338 1.38 0.58 -27.66
N ASP A 339 1.31 0.72 -28.95
CA ASP A 339 2.40 0.44 -29.90
C ASP A 339 3.58 1.39 -29.69
N ASP A 340 3.34 2.68 -29.56
CA ASP A 340 4.36 3.67 -29.22
C ASP A 340 4.92 3.43 -27.82
N ALA A 341 4.06 3.22 -26.82
CA ALA A 341 4.46 2.94 -25.45
C ALA A 341 5.37 1.71 -25.35
N LEU A 342 5.03 0.63 -26.03
CA LEU A 342 5.82 -0.62 -26.02
C LEU A 342 7.05 -0.58 -26.93
N SER A 343 7.20 0.47 -27.77
CA SER A 343 8.43 0.75 -28.52
C SER A 343 9.53 1.37 -27.66
N VAL A 344 9.19 1.90 -26.47
CA VAL A 344 10.18 2.39 -25.52
C VAL A 344 11.04 1.21 -25.03
N PRO A 345 12.37 1.31 -25.00
CA PRO A 345 13.25 0.21 -24.62
C PRO A 345 12.93 -0.36 -23.25
N THR A 346 12.79 -1.69 -23.17
CA THR A 346 12.47 -2.46 -21.94
C THR A 346 11.04 -2.27 -21.41
N ALA A 347 10.20 -1.48 -22.06
CA ALA A 347 8.87 -1.15 -21.56
C ALA A 347 7.97 -2.38 -21.39
N GLN A 348 7.27 -2.40 -20.28
CA GLN A 348 6.11 -3.25 -20.02
C GLN A 348 4.96 -2.38 -19.52
N VAL A 349 3.75 -2.77 -19.82
CA VAL A 349 2.54 -2.05 -19.39
C VAL A 349 1.62 -3.00 -18.62
N ARG A 350 1.02 -2.51 -17.55
CA ARG A 350 -0.10 -3.17 -16.87
C ARG A 350 -1.30 -2.23 -16.92
N LEU A 351 -2.34 -2.61 -17.63
CA LEU A 351 -3.63 -1.94 -17.59
C LEU A 351 -4.49 -2.61 -16.52
N PHE A 352 -4.98 -1.83 -15.58
CA PHE A 352 -5.68 -2.37 -14.41
C PHE A 352 -7.09 -2.86 -14.71
N ALA A 353 -7.67 -2.40 -15.84
CA ALA A 353 -9.02 -2.73 -16.26
C ALA A 353 -10.09 -2.33 -15.23
N LYS A 354 -9.92 -1.14 -14.60
CA LYS A 354 -10.95 -0.57 -13.74
C LYS A 354 -12.22 -0.30 -14.56
N PRO A 355 -13.42 -0.67 -14.06
CA PRO A 355 -14.65 -0.63 -14.85
C PRO A 355 -15.16 0.78 -15.13
N GLU A 356 -14.71 1.75 -14.33
CA GLU A 356 -15.14 3.13 -14.43
C GLU A 356 -14.05 4.12 -14.03
N ILE A 357 -14.20 5.36 -14.46
CA ILE A 357 -13.48 6.51 -13.96
C ILE A 357 -14.49 7.59 -13.52
N ASN A 358 -14.27 8.15 -12.33
CA ASN A 358 -14.98 9.31 -11.81
C ASN A 358 -13.97 10.23 -11.14
N GLY A 359 -13.62 11.33 -11.82
CA GLY A 359 -12.54 12.22 -11.43
C GLY A 359 -11.16 11.76 -11.93
N ARG A 360 -10.13 11.84 -11.09
CA ARG A 360 -8.76 11.36 -11.39
C ARG A 360 -8.57 9.95 -10.84
N ARG A 361 -8.05 9.06 -11.67
CA ARG A 361 -7.84 7.66 -11.28
C ARG A 361 -6.61 7.08 -11.99
N ARG A 362 -5.82 6.27 -11.28
CA ARG A 362 -4.76 5.46 -11.86
C ARG A 362 -5.37 4.26 -12.58
N LEU A 363 -5.10 4.12 -13.87
CA LEU A 363 -5.69 3.12 -14.76
C LEU A 363 -4.68 2.07 -15.22
N GLY A 364 -3.40 2.31 -14.98
CA GLY A 364 -2.33 1.41 -15.33
C GLY A 364 -0.99 1.85 -14.75
N VAL A 365 0.04 1.09 -15.06
CA VAL A 365 1.44 1.40 -14.76
C VAL A 365 2.34 1.00 -15.93
N ALA A 366 3.26 1.88 -16.29
CA ALA A 366 4.37 1.61 -17.19
C ALA A 366 5.60 1.21 -16.35
N LEU A 367 6.33 0.20 -16.80
CA LEU A 367 7.48 -0.40 -16.13
C LEU A 367 8.66 -0.44 -17.08
N THR A 368 9.83 -0.01 -16.67
CA THR A 368 11.03 0.02 -17.50
C THR A 368 12.30 -0.28 -16.71
N ARG A 369 13.35 -0.64 -17.44
CA ARG A 369 14.72 -0.77 -16.94
C ARG A 369 15.65 0.19 -17.68
N GLY A 370 16.72 0.62 -16.99
CA GLY A 370 17.76 1.47 -17.56
C GLY A 370 19.15 1.11 -17.06
N LYS A 371 20.14 1.84 -17.50
CA LYS A 371 21.50 1.75 -16.94
C LYS A 371 21.62 2.48 -15.61
N THR A 372 20.77 3.47 -15.40
CA THR A 372 20.60 4.24 -14.17
C THR A 372 19.12 4.33 -13.82
N THR A 373 18.79 4.64 -12.57
CA THR A 373 17.40 4.89 -12.14
C THR A 373 16.78 6.08 -12.87
N THR A 374 17.57 7.12 -13.15
CA THR A 374 17.10 8.28 -13.96
C THR A 374 16.69 7.84 -15.35
N GLU A 375 17.54 7.08 -16.08
CA GLU A 375 17.20 6.57 -17.41
C GLU A 375 15.95 5.68 -17.37
N ALA A 376 15.84 4.82 -16.35
CA ALA A 376 14.65 3.99 -16.17
C ALA A 376 13.40 4.84 -15.94
N THR A 377 13.47 5.85 -15.08
CA THR A 377 12.34 6.76 -14.78
C THR A 377 11.91 7.55 -16.00
N ASP A 378 12.86 8.11 -16.75
CA ASP A 378 12.56 8.85 -17.99
C ASP A 378 11.82 7.97 -19.00
N ARG A 379 12.28 6.73 -19.20
CA ARG A 379 11.62 5.75 -20.06
C ARG A 379 10.22 5.38 -19.55
N ALA A 380 10.03 5.18 -18.24
CA ALA A 380 8.73 4.87 -17.67
C ALA A 380 7.73 6.00 -17.90
N ILE A 381 8.17 7.25 -17.71
CA ILE A 381 7.38 8.44 -17.98
C ILE A 381 7.04 8.58 -19.47
N GLU A 382 8.01 8.35 -20.37
CA GLU A 382 7.80 8.34 -21.83
C GLU A 382 6.76 7.29 -22.21
N CYS A 383 6.92 6.05 -21.74
CA CYS A 383 5.99 4.97 -21.97
C CYS A 383 4.57 5.30 -21.47
N ALA A 384 4.45 5.82 -20.24
CA ALA A 384 3.15 6.19 -19.67
C ALA A 384 2.47 7.34 -20.44
N LYS A 385 3.23 8.33 -20.93
CA LYS A 385 2.71 9.46 -21.71
C LYS A 385 2.27 9.09 -23.12
N ALA A 386 2.84 8.04 -23.72
CA ALA A 386 2.43 7.56 -25.03
C ALA A 386 1.02 6.97 -25.03
N ILE A 387 0.52 6.54 -23.87
CA ILE A 387 -0.80 5.94 -23.73
C ILE A 387 -1.86 7.03 -23.58
N SER A 388 -2.78 7.08 -24.52
CA SER A 388 -3.96 7.93 -24.48
C SER A 388 -5.16 7.15 -23.94
N ILE A 389 -6.00 7.84 -23.18
CA ILE A 389 -7.21 7.27 -22.57
C ILE A 389 -8.42 7.95 -23.19
N GLU A 390 -9.29 7.14 -23.78
CA GLU A 390 -10.53 7.55 -24.43
C GLU A 390 -11.73 7.13 -23.57
N TYR A 391 -12.76 7.98 -23.52
CA TYR A 391 -13.91 7.86 -22.63
C TYR A 391 -15.23 7.76 -23.40
#